data_3cd4b60b76398ad93ec90067c0f8bde3
#
_entry.id   3cd4b60b76398ad93ec90067c0f8bde3
#
_cell.length_a   1.000
_cell.length_b   1.000
_cell.length_c   1.000
_cell.angle_alpha   90.00
_cell.angle_beta   90.00
_cell.angle_gamma   90.00
#
_symmetry.space_group_name_H-M   'P 1'
#
loop_
_entity.id
_entity.type
_entity.pdbx_description
1 polymer ?
#
loop_
_entity_poly.entity_id
_entity_poly.type
_entity_poly.pdbx_seq_one_letter_code
_entity_poly.pdbx_strand_id
1 'polypeptide(L)'
;MDWLQTLLWDSSSVAHIVALYAFVISIGVLLGKIKIFGVSLGVTFVLFMGILMGHFGFTGDTHILHFIREFGLILFVFCIGLQVGPSFFTSFKKGGMTLNALAFGIVVLNIATALIIYYADGTIPLPMIVGILYGAVTN
;
A
#
# COMPACT_ATOMS: atom_id res chain seq x y z
N MET A 1 -21.39 -18.27 25.64
CA MET A 1 -21.12 -17.84 24.23
C MET A 1 -20.34 -16.53 24.17
N ASP A 2 -19.57 -16.27 25.23
CA ASP A 2 -18.88 -14.98 25.43
C ASP A 2 -17.74 -14.73 24.41
N TRP A 3 -17.09 -15.80 23.94
CA TRP A 3 -16.02 -15.68 22.95
C TRP A 3 -16.48 -15.14 21.57
N LEU A 4 -17.73 -15.43 21.16
CA LEU A 4 -18.31 -14.89 19.92
C LEU A 4 -18.61 -13.39 20.06
N GLN A 5 -19.07 -12.96 21.24
CA GLN A 5 -19.30 -11.54 21.50
C GLN A 5 -17.97 -10.77 21.51
N THR A 6 -16.94 -11.31 22.15
CA THR A 6 -15.59 -10.72 22.13
C THR A 6 -15.03 -10.64 20.71
N LEU A 7 -15.24 -11.69 19.90
CA LEU A 7 -14.76 -11.71 18.52
C LEU A 7 -15.47 -10.70 17.61
N LEU A 8 -16.78 -10.48 17.83
CA LEU A 8 -17.59 -9.66 16.91
C LEU A 8 -17.71 -8.19 17.35
N TRP A 9 -17.63 -7.89 18.65
CA TRP A 9 -17.98 -6.57 19.18
C TRP A 9 -16.91 -5.90 20.04
N ASP A 10 -15.90 -6.64 20.51
CA ASP A 10 -14.87 -6.07 21.38
C ASP A 10 -13.73 -5.49 20.58
N SER A 11 -13.78 -4.20 20.29
CA SER A 11 -12.77 -3.46 19.56
C SER A 11 -11.38 -3.42 20.23
N SER A 12 -11.28 -3.78 21.50
CA SER A 12 -10.02 -3.89 22.24
C SER A 12 -9.35 -5.26 22.09
N SER A 13 -10.09 -6.25 21.59
CA SER A 13 -9.58 -7.61 21.41
C SER A 13 -8.73 -7.75 20.16
N VAL A 14 -7.50 -8.30 20.32
CA VAL A 14 -6.64 -8.66 19.19
C VAL A 14 -7.35 -9.61 18.23
N ALA A 15 -8.14 -10.56 18.75
CA ALA A 15 -8.88 -11.53 17.96
C ALA A 15 -9.93 -10.85 17.06
N HIS A 16 -10.64 -9.84 17.57
CA HIS A 16 -11.57 -9.04 16.81
C HIS A 16 -10.89 -8.32 15.64
N ILE A 17 -9.79 -7.64 15.93
CA ILE A 17 -9.05 -6.87 14.93
C ILE A 17 -8.48 -7.78 13.84
N VAL A 18 -7.90 -8.93 14.22
CA VAL A 18 -7.37 -9.91 13.26
C VAL A 18 -8.50 -10.50 12.39
N ALA A 19 -9.65 -10.83 12.99
CA ALA A 19 -10.81 -11.32 12.25
C ALA A 19 -11.35 -10.27 11.27
N LEU A 20 -11.42 -9.00 11.68
CA LEU A 20 -11.82 -7.89 10.83
C LEU A 20 -10.87 -7.71 9.65
N TYR A 21 -9.55 -7.71 9.88
CA TYR A 21 -8.56 -7.65 8.80
C TYR A 21 -8.67 -8.84 7.85
N ALA A 22 -8.81 -10.06 8.37
CA ALA A 22 -8.97 -11.25 7.55
C ALA A 22 -10.23 -11.16 6.66
N PHE A 23 -11.33 -10.65 7.19
CA PHE A 23 -12.57 -10.41 6.46
C PHE A 23 -12.40 -9.37 5.35
N VAL A 24 -11.82 -8.20 5.67
CA VAL A 24 -11.57 -7.10 4.73
C VAL A 24 -10.65 -7.57 3.59
N ILE A 25 -9.55 -8.24 3.94
CA ILE A 25 -8.60 -8.75 2.94
C ILE A 25 -9.28 -9.80 2.05
N SER A 26 -10.03 -10.75 2.63
CA SER A 26 -10.68 -11.81 1.87
C SER A 26 -11.69 -11.25 0.86
N ILE A 27 -12.56 -10.35 1.29
CA ILE A 27 -13.53 -9.71 0.40
C ILE A 27 -12.83 -8.81 -0.61
N GLY A 28 -11.84 -8.02 -0.18
CA GLY A 28 -11.08 -7.15 -1.08
C GLY A 28 -10.37 -7.92 -2.19
N VAL A 29 -9.74 -9.05 -1.86
CA VAL A 29 -9.08 -9.92 -2.85
C VAL A 29 -10.11 -10.58 -3.78
N LEU A 30 -11.25 -11.03 -3.26
CA LEU A 30 -12.32 -11.62 -4.09
C LEU A 30 -12.87 -10.59 -5.09
N LEU A 31 -13.17 -9.39 -4.63
CA LEU A 31 -13.64 -8.29 -5.47
C LEU A 31 -12.56 -7.83 -6.47
N GLY A 32 -11.30 -7.84 -6.05
CA GLY A 32 -10.15 -7.50 -6.90
C GLY A 32 -9.95 -8.42 -8.11
N LYS A 33 -10.53 -9.64 -8.09
CA LYS A 33 -10.53 -10.55 -9.23
C LYS A 33 -11.56 -10.18 -10.30
N ILE A 34 -12.55 -9.35 -9.96
CA ILE A 34 -13.57 -8.90 -10.90
C ILE A 34 -12.93 -7.92 -11.88
N LYS A 35 -13.03 -8.22 -13.17
CA LYS A 35 -12.56 -7.33 -14.24
C LYS A 35 -13.68 -6.35 -14.60
N ILE A 36 -13.45 -5.07 -14.36
CA ILE A 36 -14.34 -3.98 -14.76
C ILE A 36 -13.73 -3.33 -16.01
N PHE A 37 -14.43 -3.34 -17.14
CA PHE A 37 -13.93 -2.85 -18.44
C PHE A 37 -12.58 -3.46 -18.88
N GLY A 38 -12.32 -4.73 -18.53
CA GLY A 38 -11.08 -5.42 -18.88
C GLY A 38 -9.90 -5.14 -17.94
N VAL A 39 -10.04 -4.25 -16.97
CA VAL A 39 -9.03 -3.92 -15.95
C VAL A 39 -9.41 -4.56 -14.62
N SER A 40 -8.48 -5.28 -14.00
CA SER A 40 -8.65 -5.76 -12.63
C SER A 40 -7.92 -4.82 -11.68
N LEU A 41 -8.61 -4.32 -10.67
CA LEU A 41 -8.03 -3.45 -9.64
C LEU A 41 -7.18 -4.23 -8.61
N GLY A 42 -7.23 -5.57 -8.67
CA GLY A 42 -6.38 -6.44 -7.87
C GLY A 42 -6.47 -6.14 -6.37
N VAL A 43 -5.30 -6.07 -5.74
CA VAL A 43 -5.17 -5.84 -4.28
C VAL A 43 -5.68 -4.45 -3.84
N THR A 44 -5.83 -3.50 -4.75
CA THR A 44 -6.33 -2.15 -4.45
C THR A 44 -7.76 -2.19 -3.87
N PHE A 45 -8.56 -3.21 -4.22
CA PHE A 45 -9.89 -3.40 -3.61
C PHE A 45 -9.84 -3.63 -2.10
N VAL A 46 -8.74 -4.16 -1.58
CA VAL A 46 -8.57 -4.33 -0.12
C VAL A 46 -8.56 -2.94 0.56
N LEU A 47 -7.92 -1.95 -0.05
CA LEU A 47 -7.94 -0.56 0.45
C LEU A 47 -9.36 0.00 0.49
N PHE A 48 -10.12 -0.16 -0.60
CA PHE A 48 -11.51 0.31 -0.64
C PHE A 48 -12.40 -0.39 0.37
N MET A 49 -12.23 -1.69 0.57
CA MET A 49 -12.95 -2.44 1.61
C MET A 49 -12.57 -1.97 3.02
N GLY A 50 -11.30 -1.64 3.27
CA GLY A 50 -10.86 -1.06 4.53
C GLY A 50 -11.50 0.29 4.81
N ILE A 51 -11.56 1.18 3.82
CA ILE A 51 -12.22 2.49 3.92
C ILE A 51 -13.73 2.31 4.19
N LEU A 52 -14.37 1.39 3.49
CA LEU A 52 -15.80 1.09 3.67
C LEU A 52 -16.10 0.60 5.09
N MET A 53 -15.29 -0.32 5.61
CA MET A 53 -15.45 -0.83 6.98
C MET A 53 -15.21 0.27 8.03
N GLY A 54 -14.19 1.12 7.82
CA GLY A 54 -13.96 2.29 8.67
C GLY A 54 -15.14 3.27 8.65
N HIS A 55 -15.78 3.48 7.50
CA HIS A 55 -16.97 4.31 7.36
C HIS A 55 -18.17 3.74 8.14
N PHE A 56 -18.33 2.42 8.20
CA PHE A 56 -19.36 1.77 9.02
C PHE A 56 -19.04 1.75 10.52
N GLY A 57 -17.94 2.38 10.94
CA GLY A 57 -17.58 2.49 12.36
C GLY A 57 -16.84 1.28 12.92
N PHE A 58 -16.38 0.35 12.07
CA PHE A 58 -15.51 -0.73 12.52
C PHE A 58 -14.11 -0.16 12.80
N THR A 59 -13.80 0.00 14.07
CA THR A 59 -12.53 0.53 14.56
C THR A 59 -11.90 -0.47 15.52
N GLY A 60 -10.61 -0.34 15.76
CA GLY A 60 -9.88 -1.17 16.70
C GLY A 60 -8.97 -0.33 17.60
N ASP A 61 -8.40 -0.96 18.61
CA ASP A 61 -7.42 -0.32 19.47
C ASP A 61 -6.25 0.23 18.67
N THR A 62 -5.91 1.49 18.91
CA THR A 62 -4.88 2.22 18.14
C THR A 62 -3.51 1.58 18.25
N HIS A 63 -3.14 1.02 19.41
CA HIS A 63 -1.83 0.37 19.58
C HIS A 63 -1.74 -0.92 18.77
N ILE A 64 -2.82 -1.71 18.74
CA ILE A 64 -2.89 -2.94 17.95
C ILE A 64 -2.85 -2.61 16.46
N LEU A 65 -3.59 -1.60 16.01
CA LEU A 65 -3.59 -1.14 14.62
C LEU A 65 -2.20 -0.66 14.18
N HIS A 66 -1.51 0.09 15.03
CA HIS A 66 -0.12 0.51 14.78
C HIS A 66 0.81 -0.68 14.64
N PHE A 67 0.75 -1.63 15.57
CA PHE A 67 1.57 -2.84 15.51
C PHE A 67 1.34 -3.62 14.21
N ILE A 68 0.06 -3.86 13.83
CA ILE A 68 -0.28 -4.60 12.60
C ILE A 68 0.23 -3.85 11.37
N ARG A 69 0.13 -2.52 11.34
CA ARG A 69 0.64 -1.70 10.23
C ARG A 69 2.16 -1.84 10.08
N GLU A 70 2.90 -1.71 11.17
CA GLU A 70 4.36 -1.81 11.15
C GLU A 70 4.82 -3.22 10.79
N PHE A 71 4.19 -4.24 11.39
CA PHE A 71 4.47 -5.63 11.08
C PHE A 71 4.15 -5.95 9.61
N GLY A 72 3.02 -5.48 9.11
CA GLY A 72 2.63 -5.61 7.71
C GLY A 72 3.64 -4.96 6.75
N LEU A 73 4.17 -3.78 7.10
CA LEU A 73 5.21 -3.10 6.33
C LEU A 73 6.51 -3.92 6.30
N ILE A 74 6.93 -4.47 7.43
CA ILE A 74 8.12 -5.34 7.51
C ILE A 74 7.93 -6.57 6.61
N LEU A 75 6.79 -7.25 6.70
CA LEU A 75 6.47 -8.39 5.85
C LEU A 75 6.45 -8.02 4.38
N PHE A 76 5.89 -6.88 4.02
CA PHE A 76 5.85 -6.37 2.66
C PHE A 76 7.26 -6.20 2.08
N VAL A 77 8.14 -5.49 2.80
CA VAL A 77 9.54 -5.30 2.39
C VAL A 77 10.28 -6.63 2.29
N PHE A 78 10.06 -7.53 3.25
CA PHE A 78 10.66 -8.87 3.24
C PHE A 78 10.21 -9.68 2.02
N CYS A 79 8.92 -9.70 1.71
CA CYS A 79 8.38 -10.41 0.54
C CYS A 79 8.93 -9.84 -0.77
N ILE A 80 9.02 -8.51 -0.90
CA ILE A 80 9.65 -7.87 -2.06
C ILE A 80 11.13 -8.30 -2.15
N GLY A 81 11.86 -8.29 -1.05
CA GLY A 81 13.25 -8.74 -1.02
C GLY A 81 13.43 -10.18 -1.50
N LEU A 82 12.55 -11.08 -1.05
CA LEU A 82 12.54 -12.48 -1.51
C LEU A 82 12.21 -12.62 -2.99
N GLN A 83 11.27 -11.82 -3.50
CA GLN A 83 10.84 -11.87 -4.90
C GLN A 83 11.91 -11.30 -5.85
N VAL A 84 12.51 -10.19 -5.47
CA VAL A 84 13.46 -9.46 -6.32
C VAL A 84 14.89 -9.97 -6.17
N GLY A 85 15.27 -10.42 -4.95
CA GLY A 85 16.63 -10.81 -4.61
C GLY A 85 17.29 -11.79 -5.59
N PRO A 86 16.67 -12.93 -5.92
CA PRO A 86 17.28 -13.94 -6.81
C PRO A 86 17.53 -13.42 -8.24
N SER A 87 16.68 -12.54 -8.74
CA SER A 87 16.77 -11.99 -10.08
C SER A 87 17.61 -10.72 -10.18
N PHE A 88 17.91 -10.07 -9.05
CA PHE A 88 18.56 -8.78 -9.00
C PHE A 88 19.92 -8.79 -9.72
N PHE A 89 20.81 -9.69 -9.33
CA PHE A 89 22.16 -9.78 -9.92
C PHE A 89 22.16 -10.29 -11.38
N THR A 90 21.23 -11.16 -11.73
CA THR A 90 21.09 -11.65 -13.11
C THR A 90 20.54 -10.61 -14.05
N SER A 91 19.60 -9.79 -13.58
CA SER A 91 19.05 -8.66 -14.35
C SER A 91 20.09 -7.57 -14.61
N PHE A 92 21.02 -7.35 -13.68
CA PHE A 92 22.13 -6.40 -13.87
C PHE A 92 23.05 -6.80 -15.02
N LYS A 93 23.33 -8.10 -15.19
CA LYS A 93 24.27 -8.61 -16.20
C LYS A 93 23.69 -8.70 -17.62
N LYS A 94 22.37 -8.90 -17.77
CA LYS A 94 21.71 -9.10 -19.09
C LYS A 94 20.82 -7.91 -19.47
N GLY A 95 21.43 -6.75 -19.76
CA GLY A 95 20.67 -5.57 -20.22
C GLY A 95 20.07 -4.71 -19.11
N GLY A 96 20.28 -5.07 -17.85
CA GLY A 96 19.74 -4.34 -16.70
C GLY A 96 20.30 -2.91 -16.58
N MET A 97 21.47 -2.64 -17.15
CA MET A 97 22.04 -1.29 -17.15
C MET A 97 21.13 -0.29 -17.88
N THR A 98 20.59 -0.67 -19.03
CA THR A 98 19.69 0.20 -19.80
C THR A 98 18.36 0.42 -19.07
N LEU A 99 17.79 -0.64 -18.49
CA LEU A 99 16.55 -0.53 -17.71
C LEU A 99 16.75 0.28 -16.43
N ASN A 100 17.87 0.10 -15.74
CA ASN A 100 18.22 0.90 -14.56
C ASN A 100 18.49 2.37 -14.91
N ALA A 101 19.13 2.66 -16.02
CA ALA A 101 19.31 4.03 -16.50
C ALA A 101 17.98 4.69 -16.85
N LEU A 102 17.06 3.95 -17.47
CA LEU A 102 15.69 4.43 -17.74
C LEU A 102 14.93 4.69 -16.43
N ALA A 103 14.96 3.76 -15.48
CA ALA A 103 14.31 3.93 -14.19
C ALA A 103 14.86 5.14 -13.42
N PHE A 104 16.19 5.30 -13.40
CA PHE A 104 16.84 6.47 -12.81
C PHE A 104 16.43 7.76 -13.54
N GLY A 105 16.38 7.74 -14.87
CA GLY A 105 15.93 8.87 -15.68
C GLY A 105 14.49 9.28 -15.37
N ILE A 106 13.57 8.32 -15.18
CA ILE A 106 12.18 8.59 -14.78
C ILE A 106 12.12 9.24 -13.40
N VAL A 107 12.90 8.75 -12.43
CA VAL A 107 12.95 9.35 -11.08
C VAL A 107 13.47 10.78 -11.14
N VAL A 108 14.56 11.03 -11.87
CA VAL A 108 15.12 12.39 -12.04
C VAL A 108 14.12 13.32 -12.74
N LEU A 109 13.44 12.84 -13.77
CA LEU A 109 12.43 13.61 -14.49
C LEU A 109 11.24 13.95 -13.57
N ASN A 110 10.82 13.00 -12.76
CA ASN A 110 9.74 13.20 -11.80
C ASN A 110 10.10 14.27 -10.75
N ILE A 111 11.32 14.21 -10.20
CA ILE A 111 11.84 15.25 -9.28
C ILE A 111 11.90 16.61 -9.96
N ALA A 112 12.44 16.68 -11.19
CA ALA A 112 12.52 17.92 -11.95
C ALA A 112 11.13 18.52 -12.20
N THR A 113 10.14 17.68 -12.58
CA THR A 113 8.76 18.13 -12.79
C THR A 113 8.15 18.65 -11.48
N ALA A 114 8.35 17.96 -10.36
CA ALA A 114 7.86 18.41 -9.06
C ALA A 114 8.46 19.76 -8.66
N LEU A 115 9.75 19.98 -8.90
CA LEU A 115 10.42 21.25 -8.64
C LEU A 115 9.90 22.37 -9.55
N ILE A 116 9.69 22.09 -10.83
CA ILE A 116 9.11 23.06 -11.78
C ILE A 116 7.72 23.49 -11.31
N ILE A 117 6.87 22.55 -10.91
CA ILE A 117 5.52 22.85 -10.39
C ILE A 117 5.62 23.69 -9.11
N TYR A 118 6.54 23.34 -8.21
CA TYR A 118 6.75 24.08 -6.96
C TYR A 118 7.11 25.54 -7.20
N TYR A 119 8.04 25.81 -8.13
CA TYR A 119 8.48 27.16 -8.44
C TYR A 119 7.48 27.95 -9.30
N ALA A 120 6.69 27.25 -10.14
CA ALA A 120 5.73 27.89 -11.02
C ALA A 120 4.45 28.32 -10.29
N ASP A 121 3.97 27.51 -9.36
CA ASP A 121 2.71 27.77 -8.67
C ASP A 121 2.89 28.62 -7.38
N GLY A 122 4.00 28.43 -6.67
CA GLY A 122 4.36 29.21 -5.47
C GLY A 122 3.37 29.14 -4.28
N THR A 123 2.21 28.48 -4.47
CA THR A 123 1.16 28.36 -3.45
C THR A 123 1.16 27.00 -2.75
N ILE A 124 1.73 25.97 -3.39
CA ILE A 124 1.72 24.61 -2.85
C ILE A 124 2.85 24.45 -1.83
N PRO A 125 2.53 24.05 -0.58
CA PRO A 125 3.56 23.86 0.44
C PRO A 125 4.46 22.67 0.10
N LEU A 126 5.75 22.79 0.39
CA LEU A 126 6.77 21.77 0.11
C LEU A 126 6.38 20.35 0.58
N PRO A 127 5.81 20.14 1.78
CA PRO A 127 5.40 18.81 2.22
C PRO A 127 4.35 18.16 1.31
N MET A 128 3.48 18.95 0.71
CA MET A 128 2.45 18.45 -0.20
C MET A 128 3.05 17.96 -1.51
N ILE A 129 3.99 18.70 -2.10
CA ILE A 129 4.70 18.29 -3.32
C ILE A 129 5.51 17.03 -3.08
N VAL A 130 6.20 16.95 -1.94
CA VAL A 130 6.93 15.74 -1.55
C VAL A 130 5.99 14.54 -1.42
N GLY A 131 4.80 14.71 -0.82
CA GLY A 131 3.79 13.67 -0.75
C GLY A 131 3.30 13.19 -2.13
N ILE A 132 3.04 14.12 -3.04
CA ILE A 132 2.64 13.81 -4.43
C ILE A 132 3.77 13.08 -5.17
N LEU A 133 5.02 13.54 -5.00
CA LEU A 133 6.19 12.91 -5.61
C LEU A 133 6.32 11.44 -5.19
N TYR A 134 6.25 11.18 -3.88
CA TYR A 134 6.34 9.81 -3.37
C TYR A 134 5.13 8.94 -3.79
N GLY A 135 3.94 9.51 -3.81
CA GLY A 135 2.74 8.82 -4.28
C GLY A 135 2.81 8.43 -5.76
N ALA A 136 3.40 9.28 -6.60
CA ALA A 136 3.53 9.01 -8.04
C ALA A 136 4.54 7.89 -8.36
N VAL A 137 5.54 7.66 -7.51
CA VAL A 137 6.60 6.67 -7.75
C VAL A 137 6.33 5.31 -7.09
N THR A 138 5.38 5.25 -6.15
CA THR A 138 5.06 4.02 -5.40
C THR A 138 4.15 3.04 -6.16
N ASN A 139 3.80 3.30 -7.39
CA ASN A 139 2.94 2.41 -8.16
C ASN A 139 3.75 1.39 -8.95
#